data_551138adcdf76609bd73c9afe60226d3
#
_entry.id   551138adcdf76609bd73c9afe60226d3
#
_cell.length_a   1.000
_cell.length_b   1.000
_cell.length_c   1.000
_cell.angle_alpha   90.00
_cell.angle_beta   90.00
_cell.angle_gamma   90.00
#
_symmetry.space_group_name_H-M   'P 1'
#
loop_
_entity.id
_entity.type
_entity.pdbx_description
1 polymer ?
#
loop_
_entity_poly.entity_id
_entity_poly.type
_entity_poly.pdbx_seq_one_letter_code
_entity_poly.pdbx_strand_id
1 'polypeptide(L)'
;MTYANPHLLWSVDELKDHVQDPNLVLLDMRPPEAYSNEHIPSARSFDIFGISLIDTRPEPLEAFLWMMEHLIQGKGVNSDSNVVVYDDIAGMRSARLFWFLEFFGHDAVHILNGGFNAWRDAGFPITQQAMVPKGGNFKMKPRRERIATVDDVLEKLHRPSTVIVDARSDAEYTGQLVRAKHGGAIPGAVHLEWTNNLDSKGFFKSAAELKQMYAERDITPDKEVIPHCQGAYRSAHTYVALRLLGYPNVRNYLGSWGEWGNRGDLPIEHPSEP
;
A
#
# COMPACT_ATOMS: atom_id res chain seq x y z
N MET A 1 -12.30 -18.58 8.72
CA MET A 1 -12.08 -17.44 9.63
C MET A 1 -12.27 -16.15 8.83
N THR A 2 -12.97 -15.18 9.37
CA THR A 2 -13.10 -13.84 8.79
C THR A 2 -11.88 -12.97 9.14
N TYR A 3 -11.61 -11.94 8.37
CA TYR A 3 -10.61 -10.93 8.74
C TYR A 3 -10.97 -10.26 10.07
N ALA A 4 -9.97 -9.79 10.81
CA ALA A 4 -10.17 -8.99 12.03
C ALA A 4 -10.72 -7.59 11.68
N ASN A 5 -10.27 -7.02 10.55
CA ASN A 5 -10.71 -5.72 10.04
C ASN A 5 -11.33 -5.86 8.64
N PRO A 6 -12.49 -6.53 8.47
CA PRO A 6 -13.07 -6.81 7.16
C PRO A 6 -13.51 -5.53 6.43
N HIS A 7 -13.84 -4.46 7.17
CA HIS A 7 -14.28 -3.18 6.63
C HIS A 7 -13.22 -2.47 5.77
N LEU A 8 -11.95 -2.86 5.83
CA LEU A 8 -10.89 -2.29 5.00
C LEU A 8 -11.02 -2.72 3.53
N LEU A 9 -11.77 -3.78 3.25
CA LEU A 9 -12.08 -4.25 1.90
C LEU A 9 -13.57 -4.07 1.63
N TRP A 10 -13.89 -3.53 0.46
CA TRP A 10 -15.23 -3.56 -0.09
C TRP A 10 -15.32 -4.61 -1.21
N SER A 11 -16.41 -5.33 -1.25
CA SER A 11 -16.78 -6.15 -2.40
C SER A 11 -17.32 -5.28 -3.55
N VAL A 12 -17.36 -5.83 -4.76
CA VAL A 12 -17.97 -5.13 -5.91
C VAL A 12 -19.46 -4.90 -5.72
N ASP A 13 -20.17 -5.81 -5.03
CA ASP A 13 -21.58 -5.64 -4.71
C ASP A 13 -21.80 -4.49 -3.72
N GLU A 14 -20.96 -4.42 -2.68
CA GLU A 14 -21.01 -3.33 -1.72
C GLU A 14 -20.73 -1.98 -2.39
N LEU A 15 -19.71 -1.88 -3.25
CA LEU A 15 -19.45 -0.66 -4.00
C LEU A 15 -20.62 -0.29 -4.92
N LYS A 16 -21.23 -1.27 -5.61
CA LYS A 16 -22.38 -1.04 -6.50
C LYS A 16 -23.55 -0.39 -5.75
N ASP A 17 -23.81 -0.83 -4.53
CA ASP A 17 -24.92 -0.31 -3.73
C ASP A 17 -24.66 1.13 -3.25
N HIS A 18 -23.38 1.53 -3.15
CA HIS A 18 -22.94 2.84 -2.64
C HIS A 18 -22.36 3.79 -3.69
N VAL A 19 -22.21 3.37 -4.95
CA VAL A 19 -21.51 4.15 -6.00
C VAL A 19 -22.18 5.51 -6.29
N GLN A 20 -23.43 5.70 -5.91
CA GLN A 20 -24.18 6.96 -6.05
C GLN A 20 -24.21 7.80 -4.77
N ASP A 21 -23.57 7.36 -3.69
CA ASP A 21 -23.58 8.09 -2.43
C ASP A 21 -22.83 9.42 -2.58
N PRO A 22 -23.41 10.55 -2.17
CA PRO A 22 -22.82 11.87 -2.43
C PRO A 22 -21.51 12.09 -1.66
N ASN A 23 -21.26 11.33 -0.59
CA ASN A 23 -20.05 11.40 0.21
C ASN A 23 -18.97 10.37 -0.20
N LEU A 24 -19.29 9.51 -1.19
CA LEU A 24 -18.31 8.56 -1.71
C LEU A 24 -17.33 9.24 -2.66
N VAL A 25 -16.06 9.03 -2.42
CA VAL A 25 -14.98 9.39 -3.35
C VAL A 25 -14.34 8.10 -3.86
N LEU A 26 -14.56 7.79 -5.13
CA LEU A 26 -13.99 6.63 -5.79
C LEU A 26 -12.72 7.04 -6.55
N LEU A 27 -11.58 6.42 -6.25
CA LEU A 27 -10.29 6.76 -6.83
C LEU A 27 -9.71 5.58 -7.63
N ASP A 28 -9.51 5.81 -8.93
CA ASP A 28 -8.89 4.86 -9.84
C ASP A 28 -7.38 5.10 -9.87
N MET A 29 -6.63 4.13 -9.36
CA MET A 29 -5.17 4.18 -9.25
C MET A 29 -4.44 3.58 -10.45
N ARG A 30 -5.18 3.16 -11.50
CA ARG A 30 -4.61 2.62 -12.73
C ARG A 30 -3.94 3.71 -13.56
N PRO A 31 -3.11 3.34 -14.55
CA PRO A 31 -2.55 4.31 -15.49
C PRO A 31 -3.67 5.13 -16.18
N PRO A 32 -3.41 6.41 -16.53
CA PRO A 32 -4.39 7.28 -17.18
C PRO A 32 -5.00 6.68 -18.47
N GLU A 33 -4.23 5.89 -19.22
CA GLU A 33 -4.69 5.21 -20.42
C GLU A 33 -5.76 4.16 -20.10
N ALA A 34 -5.57 3.38 -19.03
CA ALA A 34 -6.55 2.39 -18.59
C ALA A 34 -7.85 3.06 -18.14
N TYR A 35 -7.73 4.14 -17.35
CA TYR A 35 -8.88 4.95 -16.94
C TYR A 35 -9.64 5.54 -18.15
N SER A 36 -8.93 6.08 -19.14
CA SER A 36 -9.53 6.70 -20.32
C SER A 36 -10.26 5.69 -21.21
N ASN A 37 -9.77 4.44 -21.25
CA ASN A 37 -10.42 3.38 -22.01
C ASN A 37 -11.73 2.91 -21.35
N GLU A 38 -11.70 2.67 -20.06
CA GLU A 38 -12.86 2.24 -19.28
C GLU A 38 -12.61 2.40 -17.77
N HIS A 39 -13.60 2.85 -17.05
CA HIS A 39 -13.53 2.96 -15.59
C HIS A 39 -14.91 2.81 -14.93
N ILE A 40 -14.93 2.65 -13.61
CA ILE A 40 -16.17 2.62 -12.82
C ILE A 40 -16.82 4.01 -12.84
N PRO A 41 -18.13 4.14 -13.09
CA PRO A 41 -18.81 5.44 -13.06
C PRO A 41 -18.52 6.22 -11.78
N SER A 42 -18.39 7.54 -11.88
CA SER A 42 -17.98 8.47 -10.82
C SER A 42 -16.52 8.38 -10.33
N ALA A 43 -15.76 7.39 -10.77
CA ALA A 43 -14.34 7.30 -10.40
C ALA A 43 -13.53 8.49 -10.93
N ARG A 44 -12.53 8.90 -10.14
CA ARG A 44 -11.58 9.97 -10.45
C ARG A 44 -10.21 9.33 -10.66
N SER A 45 -9.58 9.61 -11.81
CA SER A 45 -8.24 9.14 -12.10
C SER A 45 -7.22 9.71 -11.10
N PHE A 46 -6.45 8.85 -10.45
CA PHE A 46 -5.42 9.25 -9.48
C PHE A 46 -4.19 8.35 -9.55
N ASP A 47 -3.49 8.35 -10.66
CA ASP A 47 -2.22 7.62 -10.75
C ASP A 47 -1.11 8.41 -10.06
N ILE A 48 -0.57 7.83 -8.99
CA ILE A 48 0.61 8.33 -8.27
C ILE A 48 1.81 7.39 -8.47
N PHE A 49 1.74 6.45 -9.42
CA PHE A 49 2.83 5.51 -9.64
C PHE A 49 4.10 6.22 -10.09
N GLY A 50 5.22 5.88 -9.45
CA GLY A 50 6.49 6.57 -9.66
C GLY A 50 6.77 7.74 -8.70
N ILE A 51 5.75 8.21 -7.97
CA ILE A 51 5.95 9.21 -6.90
C ILE A 51 6.49 8.49 -5.66
N SER A 52 7.81 8.57 -5.45
CA SER A 52 8.50 7.91 -4.33
C SER A 52 9.42 8.88 -3.61
N LEU A 53 9.57 8.70 -2.30
CA LEU A 53 10.56 9.40 -1.48
C LEU A 53 11.76 8.48 -1.26
N ILE A 54 12.96 8.99 -1.51
CA ILE A 54 14.23 8.25 -1.32
C ILE A 54 15.11 8.88 -0.24
N ASP A 55 14.54 9.75 0.58
CA ASP A 55 15.18 10.42 1.71
C ASP A 55 14.11 10.70 2.77
N THR A 56 14.11 9.92 3.84
CA THR A 56 13.10 10.03 4.93
C THR A 56 13.57 10.91 6.08
N ARG A 57 14.62 11.74 5.90
CA ARG A 57 14.98 12.77 6.86
C ARG A 57 13.86 13.82 7.01
N PRO A 58 13.81 14.57 8.12
CA PRO A 58 12.65 15.41 8.44
C PRO A 58 12.21 16.36 7.32
N GLU A 59 13.12 17.13 6.74
CA GLU A 59 12.75 18.18 5.77
C GLU A 59 12.24 17.60 4.43
N PRO A 60 12.92 16.63 3.77
CA PRO A 60 12.38 15.99 2.56
C PRO A 60 11.06 15.25 2.82
N LEU A 61 10.92 14.61 3.99
CA LEU A 61 9.71 13.93 4.38
C LEU A 61 8.55 14.91 4.52
N GLU A 62 8.71 16.01 5.23
CA GLU A 62 7.69 17.03 5.42
C GLU A 62 7.19 17.61 4.08
N ALA A 63 8.12 17.98 3.19
CA ALA A 63 7.80 18.48 1.86
C ALA A 63 7.01 17.44 1.03
N PHE A 64 7.40 16.16 1.10
CA PHE A 64 6.73 15.08 0.41
C PHE A 64 5.30 14.86 0.96
N LEU A 65 5.12 14.87 2.27
CA LEU A 65 3.80 14.71 2.89
C LEU A 65 2.87 15.88 2.56
N TRP A 66 3.39 17.10 2.57
CA TRP A 66 2.67 18.28 2.13
C TRP A 66 2.18 18.14 0.68
N MET A 67 3.04 17.70 -0.22
CA MET A 67 2.67 17.44 -1.61
C MET A 67 1.56 16.39 -1.72
N MET A 68 1.69 15.28 -0.99
CA MET A 68 0.69 14.21 -1.02
C MET A 68 -0.68 14.68 -0.50
N GLU A 69 -0.72 15.50 0.56
CA GLU A 69 -1.96 16.11 1.04
C GLU A 69 -2.65 16.90 -0.07
N HIS A 70 -1.91 17.75 -0.79
CA HIS A 70 -2.47 18.58 -1.86
C HIS A 70 -2.93 17.76 -3.08
N LEU A 71 -2.23 16.69 -3.41
CA LEU A 71 -2.68 15.77 -4.47
C LEU A 71 -4.01 15.10 -4.10
N ILE A 72 -4.17 14.67 -2.85
CA ILE A 72 -5.41 14.07 -2.34
C ILE A 72 -6.55 15.11 -2.33
N GLN A 73 -6.29 16.34 -1.85
CA GLN A 73 -7.27 17.44 -1.93
C GLN A 73 -7.70 17.71 -3.38
N GLY A 74 -6.75 17.74 -4.31
CA GLY A 74 -7.01 17.95 -5.74
C GLY A 74 -7.96 16.91 -6.35
N LYS A 75 -8.08 15.74 -5.73
CA LYS A 75 -9.05 14.70 -6.13
C LYS A 75 -10.42 14.85 -5.44
N GLY A 76 -10.63 15.91 -4.68
CA GLY A 76 -11.90 16.22 -4.04
C GLY A 76 -12.19 15.38 -2.80
N VAL A 77 -11.14 14.86 -2.15
CA VAL A 77 -11.28 14.19 -0.86
C VAL A 77 -11.50 15.24 0.22
N ASN A 78 -12.53 15.07 1.03
CA ASN A 78 -12.80 15.84 2.22
C ASN A 78 -12.42 15.03 3.48
N SER A 79 -12.31 15.70 4.60
CA SER A 79 -11.97 15.03 5.86
C SER A 79 -13.03 14.03 6.35
N ASP A 80 -14.25 14.15 5.86
CA ASP A 80 -15.40 13.28 6.16
C ASP A 80 -15.82 12.37 4.99
N SER A 81 -15.07 12.37 3.87
CA SER A 81 -15.37 11.51 2.73
C SER A 81 -15.25 10.03 3.08
N ASN A 82 -16.14 9.21 2.50
CA ASN A 82 -15.92 7.78 2.41
C ASN A 82 -15.13 7.50 1.13
N VAL A 83 -13.93 6.93 1.24
CA VAL A 83 -13.01 6.77 0.12
C VAL A 83 -12.86 5.30 -0.24
N VAL A 84 -13.14 4.96 -1.50
CA VAL A 84 -12.80 3.64 -2.04
C VAL A 84 -11.70 3.81 -3.09
N VAL A 85 -10.64 3.03 -2.96
CA VAL A 85 -9.51 3.03 -3.88
C VAL A 85 -9.44 1.70 -4.64
N TYR A 86 -9.13 1.74 -5.92
CA TYR A 86 -8.97 0.53 -6.72
C TYR A 86 -7.87 0.67 -7.77
N ASP A 87 -7.32 -0.47 -8.20
CA ASP A 87 -6.53 -0.63 -9.42
C ASP A 87 -7.08 -1.82 -10.23
N ASP A 88 -6.28 -2.49 -11.04
CA ASP A 88 -6.81 -3.60 -11.86
C ASP A 88 -7.28 -4.79 -11.02
N ILE A 89 -6.60 -5.03 -9.89
CA ILE A 89 -6.87 -6.08 -8.89
C ILE A 89 -6.90 -5.44 -7.50
N ALA A 90 -6.92 -6.21 -6.42
CA ALA A 90 -6.63 -5.66 -5.09
C ALA A 90 -5.11 -5.45 -4.93
N GLY A 91 -4.53 -4.52 -5.69
CA GLY A 91 -3.09 -4.47 -5.93
C GLY A 91 -2.31 -3.41 -5.15
N MET A 92 -1.06 -3.23 -5.56
CA MET A 92 -0.11 -2.38 -4.83
C MET A 92 -0.37 -0.87 -5.02
N ARG A 93 -1.04 -0.45 -6.10
CA ARG A 93 -1.33 0.96 -6.37
C ARG A 93 -2.43 1.45 -5.43
N SER A 94 -3.52 0.70 -5.34
CA SER A 94 -4.62 0.98 -4.40
C SER A 94 -4.14 0.89 -2.95
N ALA A 95 -3.36 -0.14 -2.61
CA ALA A 95 -2.78 -0.29 -1.27
C ALA A 95 -1.87 0.89 -0.87
N ARG A 96 -1.15 1.49 -1.83
CA ARG A 96 -0.29 2.66 -1.57
C ARG A 96 -1.11 3.86 -1.11
N LEU A 97 -2.20 4.17 -1.81
CA LEU A 97 -3.05 5.30 -1.44
C LEU A 97 -3.85 5.01 -0.17
N PHE A 98 -4.34 3.77 -0.01
CA PHE A 98 -4.96 3.33 1.23
C PHE A 98 -4.05 3.61 2.44
N TRP A 99 -2.78 3.18 2.37
CA TRP A 99 -1.81 3.40 3.44
C TRP A 99 -1.58 4.89 3.71
N PHE A 100 -1.47 5.75 2.67
CA PHE A 100 -1.34 7.19 2.87
C PHE A 100 -2.53 7.78 3.60
N LEU A 101 -3.75 7.41 3.21
CA LEU A 101 -4.96 7.92 3.85
C LEU A 101 -5.05 7.46 5.32
N GLU A 102 -4.80 6.19 5.61
CA GLU A 102 -4.77 5.70 6.99
C GLU A 102 -3.64 6.36 7.81
N PHE A 103 -2.45 6.50 7.24
CA PHE A 103 -1.34 7.23 7.86
C PHE A 103 -1.68 8.71 8.11
N PHE A 104 -2.39 9.35 7.21
CA PHE A 104 -2.86 10.73 7.35
C PHE A 104 -4.06 10.89 8.27
N GLY A 105 -4.50 9.83 8.94
CA GLY A 105 -5.59 9.88 9.92
C GLY A 105 -6.98 9.83 9.33
N HIS A 106 -7.13 9.36 8.09
CA HIS A 106 -8.41 9.14 7.44
C HIS A 106 -8.83 7.68 7.56
N ASP A 107 -9.81 7.39 8.42
CA ASP A 107 -10.22 6.03 8.73
C ASP A 107 -11.26 5.45 7.75
N ALA A 108 -12.03 6.32 7.09
CA ALA A 108 -13.06 5.91 6.14
C ALA A 108 -12.45 5.67 4.74
N VAL A 109 -11.49 4.74 4.67
CA VAL A 109 -10.83 4.32 3.43
C VAL A 109 -10.88 2.81 3.26
N HIS A 110 -11.17 2.38 2.04
CA HIS A 110 -11.39 0.99 1.68
C HIS A 110 -10.72 0.66 0.35
N ILE A 111 -10.30 -0.59 0.18
CA ILE A 111 -9.82 -1.13 -1.11
C ILE A 111 -10.95 -1.95 -1.73
N LEU A 112 -11.22 -1.75 -3.02
CA LEU A 112 -12.10 -2.63 -3.79
C LEU A 112 -11.39 -3.97 -4.00
N ASN A 113 -11.87 -5.01 -3.33
CA ASN A 113 -11.25 -6.34 -3.39
C ASN A 113 -11.47 -6.97 -4.77
N GLY A 114 -10.39 -7.36 -5.44
CA GLY A 114 -10.41 -7.82 -6.82
C GLY A 114 -10.37 -6.67 -7.86
N GLY A 115 -10.46 -5.41 -7.44
CA GLY A 115 -10.28 -4.22 -8.25
C GLY A 115 -11.24 -4.06 -9.42
N PHE A 116 -10.79 -3.35 -10.46
CA PHE A 116 -11.57 -3.11 -11.67
C PHE A 116 -11.94 -4.41 -12.41
N ASN A 117 -11.04 -5.39 -12.41
CA ASN A 117 -11.31 -6.67 -13.08
C ASN A 117 -12.53 -7.38 -12.46
N ALA A 118 -12.62 -7.42 -11.13
CA ALA A 118 -13.78 -8.01 -10.44
C ALA A 118 -15.08 -7.24 -10.72
N TRP A 119 -15.04 -5.91 -10.79
CA TRP A 119 -16.18 -5.08 -11.15
C TRP A 119 -16.69 -5.38 -12.57
N ARG A 120 -15.78 -5.41 -13.54
CA ARG A 120 -16.09 -5.72 -14.94
C ARG A 120 -16.61 -7.14 -15.10
N ASP A 121 -15.98 -8.13 -14.46
CA ASP A 121 -16.36 -9.55 -14.54
C ASP A 121 -17.72 -9.82 -13.89
N ALA A 122 -18.14 -8.98 -12.93
CA ALA A 122 -19.49 -8.99 -12.38
C ALA A 122 -20.55 -8.37 -13.34
N GLY A 123 -20.13 -7.82 -14.48
CA GLY A 123 -21.02 -7.20 -15.47
C GLY A 123 -21.60 -5.86 -15.03
N PHE A 124 -20.97 -5.18 -14.09
CA PHE A 124 -21.42 -3.88 -13.61
C PHE A 124 -21.08 -2.74 -14.58
N PRO A 125 -21.79 -1.59 -14.52
CA PRO A 125 -21.61 -0.49 -15.46
C PRO A 125 -20.18 0.04 -15.51
N ILE A 126 -19.70 0.30 -16.71
CA ILE A 126 -18.43 0.98 -16.99
C ILE A 126 -18.67 2.20 -17.86
N THR A 127 -17.74 3.15 -17.85
CA THR A 127 -17.84 4.38 -18.64
C THR A 127 -16.47 4.85 -19.13
N GLN A 128 -16.47 5.73 -20.12
CA GLN A 128 -15.32 6.53 -20.59
C GLN A 128 -15.47 8.00 -20.20
N GLN A 129 -16.61 8.37 -19.60
CA GLN A 129 -16.89 9.76 -19.22
C GLN A 129 -16.07 10.15 -18.00
N ALA A 130 -15.02 10.94 -18.20
CA ALA A 130 -14.14 11.40 -17.14
C ALA A 130 -14.87 12.27 -16.10
N MET A 131 -14.58 11.99 -14.84
CA MET A 131 -15.00 12.83 -13.72
C MET A 131 -13.92 13.89 -13.43
N VAL A 132 -14.28 15.18 -13.54
CA VAL A 132 -13.41 16.29 -13.13
C VAL A 132 -13.74 16.66 -11.68
N PRO A 133 -12.88 16.37 -10.71
CA PRO A 133 -13.17 16.65 -9.31
C PRO A 133 -13.10 18.14 -9.03
N LYS A 134 -13.95 18.62 -8.12
CA LYS A 134 -13.73 19.87 -7.40
C LYS A 134 -12.75 19.59 -6.26
N GLY A 135 -11.89 20.56 -5.91
CA GLY A 135 -10.97 20.42 -4.80
C GLY A 135 -11.69 20.11 -3.48
N GLY A 136 -11.11 19.25 -2.68
CA GLY A 136 -11.60 18.88 -1.34
C GLY A 136 -10.93 19.68 -0.22
N ASN A 137 -11.38 19.44 1.01
CA ASN A 137 -10.87 20.10 2.21
C ASN A 137 -10.08 19.14 3.13
N PHE A 138 -9.65 17.99 2.61
CA PHE A 138 -8.88 17.01 3.37
C PHE A 138 -7.70 17.67 4.10
N LYS A 139 -7.50 17.32 5.36
CA LYS A 139 -6.35 17.75 6.15
C LYS A 139 -5.71 16.56 6.83
N MET A 140 -4.42 16.35 6.58
CA MET A 140 -3.67 15.27 7.19
C MET A 140 -3.51 15.49 8.69
N LYS A 141 -3.61 14.38 9.44
CA LYS A 141 -3.28 14.23 10.85
C LYS A 141 -2.36 13.03 10.99
N PRO A 142 -1.05 13.17 10.66
CA PRO A 142 -0.16 12.02 10.51
C PRO A 142 -0.06 11.16 11.75
N ARG A 143 -0.24 9.85 11.59
CA ARG A 143 -0.11 8.81 12.61
C ARG A 143 1.29 8.19 12.53
N ARG A 144 2.20 8.66 13.40
CA ARG A 144 3.60 8.25 13.40
C ARG A 144 3.78 6.73 13.54
N GLU A 145 2.84 6.07 14.18
CA GLU A 145 2.80 4.60 14.35
C GLU A 145 2.47 3.83 13.06
N ARG A 146 2.22 4.52 11.94
CA ARG A 146 1.93 3.89 10.63
C ARG A 146 3.05 4.03 9.61
N ILE A 147 4.06 4.82 9.90
CA ILE A 147 5.20 5.05 9.03
C ILE A 147 6.50 4.65 9.72
N ALA A 148 7.46 4.10 8.97
CA ALA A 148 8.84 3.98 9.37
C ALA A 148 9.75 4.80 8.44
N THR A 149 10.80 5.38 9.03
CA THR A 149 11.90 6.06 8.34
C THR A 149 13.15 5.18 8.34
N VAL A 150 14.19 5.60 7.66
CA VAL A 150 15.49 4.90 7.68
C VAL A 150 16.05 4.75 9.09
N ASP A 151 15.93 5.79 9.91
CA ASP A 151 16.43 5.76 11.29
C ASP A 151 15.64 4.76 12.15
N ASP A 152 14.31 4.70 11.97
CA ASP A 152 13.47 3.70 12.62
C ASP A 152 13.90 2.27 12.27
N VAL A 153 14.19 2.00 10.99
CA VAL A 153 14.63 0.67 10.54
C VAL A 153 16.01 0.35 11.07
N LEU A 154 16.95 1.30 10.99
CA LEU A 154 18.33 1.10 11.46
C LEU A 154 18.38 0.83 12.98
N GLU A 155 17.60 1.58 13.77
CA GLU A 155 17.50 1.36 15.22
C GLU A 155 16.97 -0.02 15.59
N LYS A 156 16.13 -0.61 14.71
CA LYS A 156 15.41 -1.86 14.97
C LYS A 156 16.04 -3.09 14.32
N LEU A 157 17.15 -2.93 13.62
CA LEU A 157 17.90 -4.09 13.10
C LEU A 157 18.22 -5.09 14.22
N HIS A 158 17.96 -6.36 13.94
CA HIS A 158 18.23 -7.49 14.85
C HIS A 158 17.50 -7.45 16.21
N ARG A 159 16.48 -6.60 16.39
CA ARG A 159 15.64 -6.64 17.60
C ARG A 159 14.65 -7.81 17.50
N PRO A 160 14.64 -8.74 18.49
CA PRO A 160 13.73 -9.89 18.45
C PRO A 160 12.23 -9.54 18.40
N SER A 161 11.86 -8.34 18.88
CA SER A 161 10.49 -7.82 18.88
C SER A 161 10.09 -7.15 17.57
N THR A 162 10.97 -7.10 16.57
CA THR A 162 10.71 -6.45 15.27
C THR A 162 11.03 -7.39 14.13
N VAL A 163 10.17 -7.42 13.12
CA VAL A 163 10.39 -8.11 11.85
C VAL A 163 10.38 -7.11 10.71
N ILE A 164 11.49 -7.03 9.98
CA ILE A 164 11.56 -6.29 8.72
C ILE A 164 11.15 -7.26 7.61
N VAL A 165 10.17 -6.90 6.79
CA VAL A 165 9.66 -7.74 5.71
C VAL A 165 10.04 -7.15 4.36
N ASP A 166 10.79 -7.89 3.56
CA ASP A 166 11.09 -7.53 2.18
C ASP A 166 10.01 -8.06 1.24
N ALA A 167 9.20 -7.15 0.70
CA ALA A 167 8.08 -7.45 -0.18
C ALA A 167 8.45 -7.41 -1.68
N ARG A 168 9.75 -7.36 -2.00
CA ARG A 168 10.26 -7.36 -3.39
C ARG A 168 10.23 -8.77 -3.99
N SER A 169 10.63 -8.90 -5.25
CA SER A 169 10.81 -10.21 -5.89
C SER A 169 12.07 -10.91 -5.36
N ASP A 170 12.13 -12.25 -5.54
CA ASP A 170 13.30 -13.08 -5.22
C ASP A 170 14.59 -12.51 -5.80
N ALA A 171 14.56 -12.12 -7.09
CA ALA A 171 15.73 -11.58 -7.77
C ALA A 171 16.20 -10.23 -7.22
N GLU A 172 15.30 -9.39 -6.71
CA GLU A 172 15.67 -8.15 -6.04
C GLU A 172 16.25 -8.42 -4.65
N TYR A 173 15.65 -9.35 -3.89
CA TYR A 173 16.09 -9.72 -2.56
C TYR A 173 17.49 -10.34 -2.56
N THR A 174 17.76 -11.28 -3.45
CA THR A 174 19.08 -11.93 -3.61
C THR A 174 20.13 -11.03 -4.27
N GLY A 175 19.73 -9.85 -4.78
CA GLY A 175 20.63 -8.93 -5.48
C GLY A 175 20.94 -9.30 -6.94
N GLN A 176 20.24 -10.27 -7.51
CA GLN A 176 20.36 -10.62 -8.94
C GLN A 176 19.76 -9.51 -9.82
N LEU A 177 18.69 -8.82 -9.36
CA LEU A 177 18.11 -7.66 -10.00
C LEU A 177 18.40 -6.41 -9.17
N VAL A 178 19.26 -5.53 -9.68
CA VAL A 178 19.70 -4.31 -8.99
C VAL A 178 18.91 -3.10 -9.47
N ARG A 179 18.19 -2.42 -8.57
CA ARG A 179 17.40 -1.21 -8.83
C ARG A 179 17.85 0.01 -8.01
N ALA A 180 19.02 -0.05 -7.39
CA ALA A 180 19.65 1.01 -6.62
C ALA A 180 21.17 0.98 -6.89
N LYS A 181 21.97 1.73 -6.15
CA LYS A 181 23.45 1.61 -6.23
C LYS A 181 23.96 0.23 -5.83
N HIS A 182 23.25 -0.40 -4.91
CA HIS A 182 23.59 -1.71 -4.39
C HIS A 182 22.44 -2.70 -4.59
N GLY A 183 22.76 -3.96 -4.84
CA GLY A 183 21.85 -5.11 -4.77
C GLY A 183 21.88 -5.75 -3.38
N GLY A 184 20.95 -6.67 -3.11
CA GLY A 184 20.85 -7.38 -1.83
C GLY A 184 19.64 -6.94 -1.00
N ALA A 185 19.72 -7.13 0.32
CA ALA A 185 18.63 -6.94 1.26
C ALA A 185 19.05 -6.13 2.51
N ILE A 186 18.08 -5.64 3.25
CA ILE A 186 18.29 -5.12 4.61
C ILE A 186 18.67 -6.31 5.50
N PRO A 187 19.74 -6.24 6.31
CA PRO A 187 20.21 -7.37 7.12
C PRO A 187 19.11 -7.94 8.03
N GLY A 188 18.92 -9.26 7.95
CA GLY A 188 17.93 -9.98 8.74
C GLY A 188 16.47 -9.76 8.27
N ALA A 189 16.24 -9.14 7.13
CA ALA A 189 14.88 -9.00 6.58
C ALA A 189 14.33 -10.37 6.16
N VAL A 190 13.09 -10.63 6.53
CA VAL A 190 12.33 -11.82 6.12
C VAL A 190 11.75 -11.56 4.74
N HIS A 191 12.09 -12.40 3.76
CA HIS A 191 11.55 -12.26 2.42
C HIS A 191 10.14 -12.85 2.31
N LEU A 192 9.22 -12.05 1.79
CA LEU A 192 7.87 -12.48 1.42
C LEU A 192 7.32 -11.56 0.34
N GLU A 193 7.44 -11.97 -0.92
CA GLU A 193 6.95 -11.19 -2.06
C GLU A 193 5.46 -10.87 -1.91
N TRP A 194 5.08 -9.61 -2.14
CA TRP A 194 3.73 -9.08 -1.94
C TRP A 194 2.64 -9.84 -2.70
N THR A 195 2.95 -10.41 -3.88
CA THR A 195 2.01 -11.19 -4.68
C THR A 195 1.48 -12.42 -3.96
N ASN A 196 2.23 -12.94 -2.99
CA ASN A 196 1.80 -14.04 -2.13
C ASN A 196 0.56 -13.72 -1.27
N ASN A 197 0.22 -12.44 -1.11
CA ASN A 197 -1.01 -12.05 -0.40
C ASN A 197 -2.28 -12.22 -1.25
N LEU A 198 -2.14 -12.44 -2.55
CA LEU A 198 -3.26 -12.52 -3.49
C LEU A 198 -3.52 -13.97 -3.93
N ASP A 199 -4.77 -14.23 -4.25
CA ASP A 199 -5.15 -15.42 -4.99
C ASP A 199 -4.91 -15.24 -6.50
N SER A 200 -5.17 -16.29 -7.28
CA SER A 200 -4.96 -16.28 -8.74
C SER A 200 -5.89 -15.34 -9.51
N LYS A 201 -6.91 -14.78 -8.86
CA LYS A 201 -7.87 -13.83 -9.44
C LYS A 201 -7.60 -12.38 -8.99
N GLY A 202 -6.59 -12.15 -8.17
CA GLY A 202 -6.23 -10.83 -7.68
C GLY A 202 -7.04 -10.33 -6.48
N PHE A 203 -7.70 -11.21 -5.75
CA PHE A 203 -8.30 -10.92 -4.45
C PHE A 203 -7.29 -11.20 -3.33
N PHE A 204 -7.43 -10.52 -2.19
CA PHE A 204 -6.70 -10.94 -1.01
C PHE A 204 -7.08 -12.39 -0.64
N LYS A 205 -6.08 -13.22 -0.34
CA LYS A 205 -6.27 -14.57 0.19
C LYS A 205 -7.08 -14.55 1.47
N SER A 206 -7.75 -15.65 1.79
CA SER A 206 -8.51 -15.76 3.04
C SER A 206 -7.67 -15.44 4.28
N ALA A 207 -8.32 -14.98 5.34
CA ALA A 207 -7.65 -14.70 6.62
C ALA A 207 -6.87 -15.91 7.17
N ALA A 208 -7.34 -17.13 6.91
CA ALA A 208 -6.67 -18.36 7.34
C ALA A 208 -5.36 -18.58 6.59
N GLU A 209 -5.37 -18.44 5.25
CA GLU A 209 -4.18 -18.59 4.40
C GLU A 209 -3.14 -17.53 4.71
N LEU A 210 -3.54 -16.25 4.81
CA LEU A 210 -2.62 -15.17 5.16
C LEU A 210 -2.01 -15.39 6.55
N LYS A 211 -2.82 -15.72 7.54
CA LYS A 211 -2.33 -15.97 8.91
C LYS A 211 -1.31 -17.11 8.97
N GLN A 212 -1.58 -18.20 8.27
CA GLN A 212 -0.66 -19.33 8.19
C GLN A 212 0.67 -18.90 7.53
N MET A 213 0.59 -18.26 6.36
CA MET A 213 1.74 -17.82 5.57
C MET A 213 2.68 -16.88 6.35
N TYR A 214 2.12 -15.93 7.10
CA TYR A 214 2.90 -15.01 7.93
C TYR A 214 3.50 -15.73 9.15
N ALA A 215 2.73 -16.61 9.82
CA ALA A 215 3.19 -17.35 10.98
C ALA A 215 4.34 -18.31 10.66
N GLU A 216 4.33 -18.97 9.49
CA GLU A 216 5.42 -19.83 9.01
C GLU A 216 6.76 -19.10 8.84
N ARG A 217 6.72 -17.77 8.79
CA ARG A 217 7.91 -16.90 8.69
C ARG A 217 8.18 -16.10 9.97
N ASP A 218 7.60 -16.54 11.08
CA ASP A 218 7.73 -15.88 12.38
C ASP A 218 7.28 -14.39 12.37
N ILE A 219 6.41 -14.02 11.42
CA ILE A 219 5.75 -12.71 11.37
C ILE A 219 4.46 -12.84 12.17
N THR A 220 4.48 -12.42 13.43
CA THR A 220 3.41 -12.65 14.40
C THR A 220 2.87 -11.33 14.97
N PRO A 221 1.60 -11.27 15.45
CA PRO A 221 0.96 -10.01 15.86
C PRO A 221 1.52 -9.39 17.15
N ASP A 222 2.32 -10.11 17.92
CA ASP A 222 3.03 -9.61 19.10
C ASP A 222 4.30 -8.81 18.75
N LYS A 223 4.76 -8.92 17.49
CA LYS A 223 5.92 -8.19 16.99
C LYS A 223 5.53 -6.90 16.28
N GLU A 224 6.44 -5.93 16.24
CA GLU A 224 6.37 -4.84 15.30
C GLU A 224 6.80 -5.32 13.92
N VAL A 225 5.99 -5.06 12.89
CA VAL A 225 6.29 -5.47 11.51
C VAL A 225 6.54 -4.23 10.65
N ILE A 226 7.71 -4.20 9.99
CA ILE A 226 8.12 -3.10 9.11
C ILE A 226 8.31 -3.63 7.69
N PRO A 227 7.26 -3.65 6.85
CA PRO A 227 7.42 -3.98 5.45
C PRO A 227 8.13 -2.87 4.68
N HIS A 228 9.00 -3.29 3.75
CA HIS A 228 9.62 -2.43 2.74
C HIS A 228 9.60 -3.07 1.35
N CYS A 229 9.85 -2.28 0.32
CA CYS A 229 10.05 -2.78 -1.04
C CYS A 229 11.05 -1.92 -1.81
N GLN A 230 10.78 -1.49 -3.06
CA GLN A 230 11.62 -0.53 -3.77
C GLN A 230 11.26 0.93 -3.42
N GLY A 231 9.96 1.27 -3.30
CA GLY A 231 9.47 2.63 -3.06
C GLY A 231 8.11 2.63 -2.37
N ALA A 232 7.91 1.71 -1.42
CA ALA A 232 6.78 1.56 -0.51
C ALA A 232 5.39 1.31 -1.16
N TYR A 233 5.33 0.77 -2.39
CA TYR A 233 4.07 0.34 -3.03
C TYR A 233 3.70 -1.10 -2.64
N ARG A 234 4.59 -2.05 -2.94
CA ARG A 234 4.43 -3.47 -2.63
C ARG A 234 4.38 -3.71 -1.13
N SER A 235 5.17 -2.96 -0.37
CA SER A 235 5.14 -2.99 1.09
C SER A 235 3.87 -2.39 1.70
N ALA A 236 3.24 -1.41 1.04
CA ALA A 236 1.91 -0.94 1.42
C ALA A 236 0.85 -2.04 1.24
N HIS A 237 1.00 -2.91 0.25
CA HIS A 237 0.12 -4.07 0.08
C HIS A 237 0.31 -5.09 1.23
N THR A 238 1.55 -5.39 1.61
CA THR A 238 1.85 -6.21 2.79
C THR A 238 1.31 -5.57 4.07
N TYR A 239 1.43 -4.24 4.21
CA TYR A 239 0.83 -3.49 5.30
C TYR A 239 -0.69 -3.71 5.38
N VAL A 240 -1.42 -3.60 4.26
CA VAL A 240 -2.87 -3.84 4.21
C VAL A 240 -3.20 -5.27 4.62
N ALA A 241 -2.48 -6.28 4.11
CA ALA A 241 -2.70 -7.69 4.48
C ALA A 241 -2.57 -7.92 6.00
N LEU A 242 -1.55 -7.33 6.63
CA LEU A 242 -1.35 -7.39 8.07
C LEU A 242 -2.44 -6.63 8.85
N ARG A 243 -2.88 -5.47 8.35
CA ARG A 243 -4.00 -4.72 8.93
C ARG A 243 -5.31 -5.51 8.87
N LEU A 244 -5.58 -6.20 7.76
CA LEU A 244 -6.74 -7.11 7.61
C LEU A 244 -6.73 -8.21 8.67
N LEU A 245 -5.56 -8.74 9.01
CA LEU A 245 -5.37 -9.75 10.05
C LEU A 245 -5.43 -9.18 11.48
N GLY A 246 -5.49 -7.86 11.65
CA GLY A 246 -5.56 -7.21 12.95
C GLY A 246 -4.21 -7.00 13.65
N TYR A 247 -3.10 -7.03 12.92
CA TYR A 247 -1.79 -6.73 13.50
C TYR A 247 -1.77 -5.28 14.02
N PRO A 248 -1.47 -5.05 15.31
CA PRO A 248 -1.56 -3.73 15.90
C PRO A 248 -0.39 -2.82 15.50
N ASN A 249 0.81 -3.37 15.36
CA ASN A 249 2.06 -2.65 15.19
C ASN A 249 2.64 -2.91 13.80
N VAL A 250 2.10 -2.23 12.78
CA VAL A 250 2.60 -2.30 11.39
C VAL A 250 2.96 -0.90 10.93
N ARG A 251 4.20 -0.72 10.46
CA ARG A 251 4.74 0.56 9.99
C ARG A 251 5.38 0.39 8.61
N ASN A 252 4.82 1.01 7.57
CA ASN A 252 5.38 0.91 6.22
C ASN A 252 6.64 1.78 6.11
N TYR A 253 7.79 1.21 5.73
CA TYR A 253 9.02 1.97 5.51
C TYR A 253 8.94 2.72 4.17
N LEU A 254 8.74 4.05 4.27
CA LEU A 254 8.45 4.90 3.12
C LEU A 254 9.60 4.98 2.13
N GLY A 255 10.84 5.15 2.59
CA GLY A 255 12.04 5.25 1.75
C GLY A 255 12.41 3.93 1.07
N SER A 256 12.13 2.82 1.75
CA SER A 256 12.33 1.47 1.21
C SER A 256 13.76 1.24 0.68
N TRP A 257 13.93 0.28 -0.25
CA TRP A 257 15.22 0.03 -0.88
C TRP A 257 15.72 1.20 -1.75
N GLY A 258 14.78 2.03 -2.26
CA GLY A 258 15.13 3.26 -2.98
C GLY A 258 15.97 4.23 -2.14
N GLU A 259 15.75 4.27 -0.82
CA GLU A 259 16.60 5.00 0.12
C GLU A 259 17.77 4.13 0.60
N TRP A 260 17.48 2.94 1.14
CA TRP A 260 18.47 2.07 1.78
C TRP A 260 19.60 1.66 0.85
N GLY A 261 19.26 1.10 -0.32
CA GLY A 261 20.21 0.58 -1.29
C GLY A 261 20.99 1.64 -2.07
N ASN A 262 20.63 2.94 -1.92
CA ASN A 262 21.38 4.06 -2.51
C ASN A 262 22.35 4.74 -1.52
N ARG A 263 22.29 4.39 -0.22
CA ARG A 263 23.18 4.91 0.81
C ARG A 263 24.39 4.00 0.98
N GLY A 264 25.59 4.57 1.09
CA GLY A 264 26.84 3.84 1.32
C GLY A 264 27.19 3.64 2.79
N ASP A 265 26.42 4.23 3.70
CA ASP A 265 26.62 4.17 5.15
C ASP A 265 25.70 3.16 5.85
N LEU A 266 24.80 2.49 5.10
CA LEU A 266 23.88 1.51 5.64
C LEU A 266 24.35 0.07 5.34
N PRO A 267 24.13 -0.87 6.27
CA PRO A 267 24.54 -2.26 6.08
C PRO A 267 23.65 -2.96 5.03
N ILE A 268 24.27 -3.85 4.26
CA ILE A 268 23.59 -4.65 3.22
C ILE A 268 23.95 -6.10 3.43
N GLU A 269 22.97 -6.97 3.29
CA GLU A 269 23.12 -8.41 3.24
C GLU A 269 22.93 -8.91 1.80
N HIS A 270 23.62 -10.00 1.45
CA HIS A 270 23.47 -10.67 0.16
C HIS A 270 22.98 -12.10 0.39
N PRO A 271 21.67 -12.32 0.53
CA PRO A 271 21.12 -13.65 0.70
C PRO A 271 21.40 -14.51 -0.54
N SER A 272 21.77 -15.77 -0.32
CA SER A 272 22.00 -16.73 -1.42
C SER A 272 20.70 -17.31 -1.97
N GLU A 273 19.65 -17.33 -1.13
CA GLU A 273 18.32 -17.86 -1.44
C GLU A 273 17.24 -16.93 -0.86
N PRO A 274 16.03 -16.91 -1.47
CA PRO A 274 14.90 -16.12 -0.99
C PRO A 274 14.24 -16.67 0.28
#